data_0e2154e29d47c5d09902f5f26ab3962c
#
_entry.id   0e2154e29d47c5d09902f5f26ab3962c
#
_cell.length_a   1.000
_cell.length_b   1.000
_cell.length_c   1.000
_cell.angle_alpha   90.00
_cell.angle_beta   90.00
_cell.angle_gamma   90.00
#
_symmetry.space_group_name_H-M   'P 1'
#
loop_
_entity.id
_entity.type
_entity.pdbx_description
1 polymer ?
#
loop_
_entity_poly.entity_id
_entity_poly.type
_entity_poly.pdbx_seq_one_letter_code
_entity_poly.pdbx_strand_id
1 'polypeptide(L)'
;FENILKKTFQTLQSMDNISFIVKLHPSLQKNNLQMKKFIHEFDQNIIVKQFSSIIDDIHECDIMINVFTEIYGSTVMLEGLIMKKPILNISLDTRSYKFEFEKDNAVLGISYDNDIDVNIKKIIQDKNLRTTLIQNGTKHVSKYLTNPGNASENLARILSSLE
;
A
#
# COMPACT_ATOMS: atom_id res chain seq x y z
N PHE A 1 11.19 13.11 3.66
CA PHE A 1 10.58 11.83 4.03
C PHE A 1 9.99 11.88 5.45
N GLU A 2 10.81 12.20 6.47
CA GLU A 2 10.37 12.25 7.88
C GLU A 2 9.16 13.16 8.10
N ASN A 3 9.12 14.34 7.47
CA ASN A 3 8.00 15.27 7.59
C ASN A 3 6.69 14.67 7.05
N ILE A 4 6.76 13.87 5.99
CA ILE A 4 5.60 13.17 5.43
C ILE A 4 5.10 12.12 6.42
N LEU A 5 6.00 11.32 6.99
CA LEU A 5 5.65 10.33 8.00
C LEU A 5 5.05 10.99 9.25
N LYS A 6 5.67 12.06 9.76
CA LYS A 6 5.11 12.83 10.88
C LYS A 6 3.69 13.30 10.61
N LYS A 7 3.48 13.93 9.45
CA LYS A 7 2.15 14.41 9.04
C LYS A 7 1.14 13.26 8.91
N THR A 8 1.56 12.13 8.34
CA THR A 8 0.74 10.92 8.24
C THR A 8 0.35 10.41 9.63
N PHE A 9 1.31 10.23 10.55
CA PHE A 9 1.05 9.73 11.90
C PHE A 9 0.17 10.70 12.70
N GLN A 10 0.46 12.00 12.68
CA GLN A 10 -0.35 13.02 13.33
C GLN A 10 -1.80 12.99 12.84
N THR A 11 -2.00 12.85 11.53
CA THR A 11 -3.35 12.77 10.95
C THR A 11 -4.08 11.52 11.43
N LEU A 12 -3.43 10.35 11.41
CA LEU A 12 -4.04 9.10 11.86
C LEU A 12 -4.37 9.14 13.36
N GLN A 13 -3.48 9.67 14.20
CA GLN A 13 -3.70 9.81 15.63
C GLN A 13 -4.80 10.83 15.99
N SER A 14 -5.05 11.81 15.11
CA SER A 14 -6.12 12.80 15.32
C SER A 14 -7.52 12.27 15.03
N MET A 15 -7.64 11.03 14.55
CA MET A 15 -8.92 10.42 14.16
C MET A 15 -9.34 9.37 15.20
N ASP A 16 -10.60 9.42 15.62
CA ASP A 16 -11.15 8.44 16.55
C ASP A 16 -11.28 7.05 15.91
N ASN A 17 -11.07 6.02 16.72
CA ASN A 17 -11.23 4.61 16.35
C ASN A 17 -10.30 4.15 15.19
N ILE A 18 -9.15 4.80 15.03
CA ILE A 18 -8.10 4.39 14.11
C ILE A 18 -6.95 3.75 14.90
N SER A 19 -6.60 2.54 14.51
CA SER A 19 -5.34 1.92 14.87
C SER A 19 -4.49 1.72 13.61
N PHE A 20 -3.18 1.89 13.71
CA PHE A 20 -2.30 1.68 12.58
C PHE A 20 -1.00 0.99 13.00
N ILE A 21 -0.44 0.24 12.07
CA ILE A 21 0.88 -0.37 12.19
C ILE A 21 1.78 0.19 11.10
N VAL A 22 3.07 0.27 11.38
CA VAL A 22 4.08 0.62 10.38
C VAL A 22 4.81 -0.64 9.96
N LYS A 23 4.70 -1.00 8.68
CA LYS A 23 5.41 -2.11 8.08
C LYS A 23 6.67 -1.61 7.38
N LEU A 24 7.83 -2.03 7.86
CA LEU A 24 9.11 -1.76 7.22
C LEU A 24 9.47 -2.85 6.23
N HIS A 25 10.22 -2.50 5.19
CA HIS A 25 10.77 -3.47 4.25
C HIS A 25 11.63 -4.51 4.98
N PRO A 26 11.56 -5.80 4.62
CA PRO A 26 12.26 -6.87 5.35
C PRO A 26 13.79 -6.83 5.19
N SER A 27 14.34 -6.03 4.27
CA SER A 27 15.80 -5.89 4.13
C SER A 27 16.45 -5.40 5.42
N LEU A 28 17.64 -5.93 5.72
CA LEU A 28 18.46 -5.54 6.89
C LEU A 28 19.25 -4.23 6.67
N GLN A 29 18.71 -3.30 5.89
CA GLN A 29 19.37 -2.04 5.61
C GLN A 29 19.50 -1.18 6.88
N LYS A 30 20.62 -0.46 6.99
CA LYS A 30 20.88 0.49 8.07
C LYS A 30 19.74 1.52 8.24
N ASN A 31 19.10 1.89 7.15
CA ASN A 31 17.97 2.82 7.12
C ASN A 31 16.77 2.33 7.93
N ASN A 32 16.53 1.01 8.02
CA ASN A 32 15.42 0.48 8.82
C ASN A 32 15.61 0.69 10.32
N LEU A 33 16.85 0.62 10.82
CA LEU A 33 17.14 0.92 12.23
C LEU A 33 16.91 2.39 12.55
N GLN A 34 17.35 3.28 11.67
CA GLN A 34 17.11 4.71 11.79
C GLN A 34 15.62 5.03 11.74
N MET A 35 14.89 4.37 10.84
CA MET A 35 13.45 4.52 10.73
C MET A 35 12.70 4.04 11.98
N LYS A 36 13.07 2.87 12.53
CA LYS A 36 12.49 2.40 13.80
C LYS A 36 12.72 3.40 14.92
N LYS A 37 13.95 3.92 15.04
CA LYS A 37 14.29 4.91 16.06
C LYS A 37 13.42 6.17 15.88
N PHE A 38 13.35 6.70 14.67
CA PHE A 38 12.52 7.87 14.36
C PHE A 38 11.05 7.66 14.72
N ILE A 39 10.46 6.49 14.38
CA ILE A 39 9.06 6.18 14.69
C ILE A 39 8.85 6.13 16.22
N HIS A 40 9.73 5.47 16.96
CA HIS A 40 9.63 5.38 18.43
C HIS A 40 9.92 6.70 19.14
N GLU A 41 10.75 7.57 18.56
CA GLU A 41 10.93 8.94 19.06
C GLU A 41 9.69 9.80 18.84
N PHE A 42 8.93 9.52 17.78
CA PHE A 42 7.66 10.20 17.52
C PHE A 42 6.56 9.71 18.48
N ASP A 43 6.36 8.38 18.58
CA ASP A 43 5.45 7.76 19.53
C ASP A 43 5.85 6.29 19.77
N GLN A 44 6.16 5.97 21.04
CA GLN A 44 6.58 4.62 21.45
C GLN A 44 5.47 3.56 21.32
N ASN A 45 4.21 3.99 21.23
CA ASN A 45 3.06 3.08 21.12
C ASN A 45 2.81 2.61 19.67
N ILE A 46 3.45 3.22 18.68
CA ILE A 46 3.31 2.78 17.28
C ILE A 46 3.91 1.39 17.12
N ILE A 47 3.08 0.46 16.66
CA ILE A 47 3.52 -0.91 16.37
C ILE A 47 4.32 -0.91 15.07
N VAL A 48 5.59 -1.32 15.14
CA VAL A 48 6.47 -1.42 13.98
C VAL A 48 6.74 -2.89 13.70
N LYS A 49 6.31 -3.38 12.53
CA LYS A 49 6.57 -4.74 12.04
C LYS A 49 7.63 -4.68 10.93
N GLN A 50 8.52 -5.67 10.85
CA GLN A 50 9.53 -5.77 9.78
C GLN A 50 9.55 -7.17 9.13
N PHE A 51 9.62 -8.23 9.92
CA PHE A 51 9.79 -9.60 9.44
C PHE A 51 8.51 -10.44 9.47
N SER A 52 7.36 -9.84 9.84
CA SER A 52 6.07 -10.52 9.74
C SER A 52 5.69 -10.78 8.27
N SER A 53 4.79 -11.73 8.05
CA SER A 53 4.19 -11.97 6.74
C SER A 53 3.47 -10.73 6.25
N ILE A 54 3.82 -10.25 5.06
CA ILE A 54 3.13 -9.09 4.46
C ILE A 54 1.68 -9.44 4.11
N ILE A 55 1.41 -10.67 3.74
CA ILE A 55 0.06 -11.14 3.39
C ILE A 55 -0.85 -11.07 4.62
N ASP A 56 -0.36 -11.53 5.79
CA ASP A 56 -1.14 -11.48 7.03
C ASP A 56 -1.37 -10.02 7.47
N ASP A 57 -0.34 -9.18 7.38
CA ASP A 57 -0.45 -7.76 7.72
C ASP A 57 -1.47 -7.04 6.80
N ILE A 58 -1.47 -7.34 5.49
CA ILE A 58 -2.45 -6.79 4.55
C ILE A 58 -3.85 -7.36 4.82
N HIS A 59 -3.96 -8.64 5.17
CA HIS A 59 -5.25 -9.26 5.49
C HIS A 59 -5.94 -8.55 6.66
N GLU A 60 -5.19 -8.24 7.70
CA GLU A 60 -5.67 -7.60 8.93
C GLU A 60 -6.06 -6.13 8.75
N CYS A 61 -5.51 -5.40 7.76
CA CYS A 61 -5.81 -3.99 7.59
C CYS A 61 -7.07 -3.74 6.74
N ASP A 62 -7.75 -2.61 6.99
CA ASP A 62 -8.87 -2.13 6.18
C ASP A 62 -8.41 -1.28 5.02
N ILE A 63 -7.31 -0.54 5.19
CA ILE A 63 -6.76 0.44 4.24
C ILE A 63 -5.25 0.34 4.26
N MET A 64 -4.61 0.42 3.10
CA MET A 64 -3.17 0.54 2.99
C MET A 64 -2.76 1.98 2.69
N ILE A 65 -1.75 2.47 3.41
CA ILE A 65 -1.07 3.72 3.08
C ILE A 65 0.38 3.36 2.72
N ASN A 66 0.74 3.57 1.48
CA ASN A 66 2.09 3.33 0.99
C ASN A 66 2.83 4.67 0.84
N VAL A 67 4.00 4.80 1.47
CA VAL A 67 4.88 5.97 1.35
C VAL A 67 6.12 5.53 0.59
N PHE A 68 6.34 6.10 -0.58
CA PHE A 68 7.19 5.50 -1.59
C PHE A 68 8.27 6.46 -2.12
N THR A 69 9.51 5.98 -2.20
CA THR A 69 10.68 6.76 -2.60
C THR A 69 11.19 6.47 -4.01
N GLU A 70 10.71 5.41 -4.69
CA GLU A 70 11.36 4.90 -5.90
C GLU A 70 10.55 5.16 -7.18
N ILE A 71 11.25 5.13 -8.30
CA ILE A 71 10.71 5.37 -9.65
C ILE A 71 9.80 4.21 -10.10
N TYR A 72 9.99 3.01 -9.53
CA TYR A 72 9.24 1.79 -9.86
C TYR A 72 8.17 1.53 -8.80
N GLY A 73 6.95 1.17 -9.23
CA GLY A 73 5.84 0.85 -8.33
C GLY A 73 6.20 -0.26 -7.33
N SER A 74 5.73 -0.15 -6.10
CA SER A 74 5.95 -1.16 -5.07
C SER A 74 5.14 -2.43 -5.36
N THR A 75 5.78 -3.60 -5.30
CA THR A 75 5.10 -4.91 -5.44
C THR A 75 4.04 -5.14 -4.36
N VAL A 76 4.25 -4.57 -3.17
CA VAL A 76 3.30 -4.61 -2.05
C VAL A 76 1.94 -3.98 -2.43
N MET A 77 1.92 -2.99 -3.32
CA MET A 77 0.65 -2.44 -3.80
C MET A 77 -0.12 -3.44 -4.66
N LEU A 78 0.57 -4.25 -5.49
CA LEU A 78 -0.08 -5.30 -6.26
C LEU A 78 -0.71 -6.36 -5.33
N GLU A 79 -0.01 -6.75 -4.26
CA GLU A 79 -0.54 -7.65 -3.23
C GLU A 79 -1.80 -7.06 -2.57
N GLY A 80 -1.76 -5.77 -2.22
CA GLY A 80 -2.92 -5.07 -1.68
C GLY A 80 -4.10 -5.01 -2.65
N LEU A 81 -3.86 -4.77 -3.94
CA LEU A 81 -4.89 -4.77 -4.98
C LEU A 81 -5.51 -6.17 -5.16
N ILE A 82 -4.70 -7.24 -5.16
CA ILE A 82 -5.16 -8.63 -5.22
C ILE A 82 -6.07 -8.94 -4.01
N MET A 83 -5.70 -8.46 -2.83
CA MET A 83 -6.45 -8.63 -1.59
C MET A 83 -7.61 -7.62 -1.44
N LYS A 84 -7.91 -6.85 -2.49
CA LYS A 84 -9.02 -5.89 -2.55
C LYS A 84 -8.95 -4.82 -1.46
N LYS A 85 -7.76 -4.36 -1.11
CA LYS A 85 -7.60 -3.27 -0.16
C LYS A 85 -7.60 -1.92 -0.88
N PRO A 86 -8.32 -0.91 -0.38
CA PRO A 86 -8.16 0.46 -0.85
C PRO A 86 -6.78 0.97 -0.46
N ILE A 87 -6.08 1.60 -1.42
CA ILE A 87 -4.69 2.02 -1.25
C ILE A 87 -4.57 3.52 -1.48
N LEU A 88 -3.92 4.22 -0.53
CA LEU A 88 -3.38 5.55 -0.72
C LEU A 88 -1.86 5.43 -0.97
N ASN A 89 -1.39 5.93 -2.11
CA ASN A 89 0.02 5.97 -2.44
C ASN A 89 0.56 7.40 -2.35
N ILE A 90 1.48 7.66 -1.43
CA ILE A 90 2.13 8.96 -1.23
C ILE A 90 3.52 8.91 -1.86
N SER A 91 3.70 9.61 -2.97
CA SER A 91 4.99 9.73 -3.65
C SER A 91 5.82 10.83 -3.01
N LEU A 92 7.11 10.55 -2.79
CA LEU A 92 8.07 11.52 -2.27
C LEU A 92 8.60 12.50 -3.33
N ASP A 93 8.31 12.24 -4.59
CA ASP A 93 8.70 13.09 -5.72
C ASP A 93 7.50 13.72 -6.40
N THR A 94 7.68 14.92 -6.93
CA THR A 94 6.77 15.53 -7.91
C THR A 94 6.96 14.82 -9.25
N ARG A 95 6.15 13.80 -9.48
CA ARG A 95 6.23 13.04 -10.73
C ARG A 95 5.42 13.72 -11.84
N SER A 96 6.04 13.79 -13.01
CA SER A 96 5.34 14.18 -14.25
C SER A 96 4.50 13.06 -14.85
N TYR A 97 4.56 11.84 -14.31
CA TYR A 97 3.84 10.67 -14.79
C TYR A 97 3.03 10.00 -13.67
N LYS A 98 1.99 9.28 -14.07
CA LYS A 98 1.22 8.40 -13.18
C LYS A 98 1.56 6.94 -13.48
N PHE A 99 1.63 6.12 -12.45
CA PHE A 99 1.69 4.66 -12.62
C PHE A 99 0.39 4.13 -13.24
N GLU A 100 0.45 2.98 -13.89
CA GLU A 100 -0.74 2.39 -14.54
C GLU A 100 -1.90 2.17 -13.55
N PHE A 101 -1.61 1.73 -12.34
CA PHE A 101 -2.64 1.57 -11.30
C PHE A 101 -3.25 2.91 -10.84
N GLU A 102 -2.52 4.02 -10.96
CA GLU A 102 -3.04 5.37 -10.69
C GLU A 102 -3.86 5.90 -11.87
N LYS A 103 -3.43 5.61 -13.13
CA LYS A 103 -4.21 5.94 -14.35
C LYS A 103 -5.53 5.20 -14.37
N ASP A 104 -5.54 3.94 -13.93
CA ASP A 104 -6.75 3.13 -13.82
C ASP A 104 -7.64 3.53 -12.62
N ASN A 105 -7.23 4.51 -11.80
CA ASN A 105 -7.86 4.86 -10.52
C ASN A 105 -8.04 3.64 -9.59
N ALA A 106 -7.13 2.69 -9.65
CA ALA A 106 -7.08 1.54 -8.76
C ALA A 106 -6.47 1.89 -7.40
N VAL A 107 -5.68 2.97 -7.35
CA VAL A 107 -5.00 3.50 -6.18
C VAL A 107 -5.21 5.01 -6.15
N LEU A 108 -5.42 5.59 -4.96
CA LEU A 108 -5.41 7.03 -4.76
C LEU A 108 -3.95 7.49 -4.67
N GLY A 109 -3.41 8.01 -5.78
CA GLY A 109 -2.03 8.51 -5.84
C GLY A 109 -1.97 10.01 -5.54
N ILE A 110 -1.08 10.40 -4.63
CA ILE A 110 -0.77 11.80 -4.33
C ILE A 110 0.75 12.02 -4.28
N SER A 111 1.18 13.26 -4.50
CA SER A 111 2.57 13.68 -4.30
C SER A 111 2.74 14.29 -2.90
N TYR A 112 3.98 14.41 -2.45
CA TYR A 112 4.32 14.93 -1.11
C TYR A 112 3.90 16.39 -0.88
N ASP A 113 3.69 17.16 -1.93
CA ASP A 113 3.22 18.55 -1.94
C ASP A 113 1.69 18.68 -1.87
N ASN A 114 0.96 17.57 -2.03
CA ASN A 114 -0.48 17.56 -1.86
C ASN A 114 -0.87 17.58 -0.37
N ASP A 115 -2.14 17.90 -0.10
CA ASP A 115 -2.70 17.86 1.24
C ASP A 115 -2.84 16.41 1.74
N ILE A 116 -1.79 15.90 2.39
CA ILE A 116 -1.70 14.53 2.89
C ILE A 116 -2.83 14.23 3.86
N ASP A 117 -3.09 15.12 4.83
CA ASP A 117 -4.13 14.97 5.84
C ASP A 117 -5.54 14.93 5.23
N VAL A 118 -5.82 15.77 4.25
CA VAL A 118 -7.11 15.75 3.52
C VAL A 118 -7.31 14.42 2.81
N ASN A 119 -6.28 13.89 2.14
CA ASN A 119 -6.38 12.65 1.39
C ASN A 119 -6.43 11.40 2.29
N ILE A 120 -5.73 11.40 3.44
CA ILE A 120 -5.86 10.35 4.45
C ILE A 120 -7.28 10.32 5.01
N LYS A 121 -7.81 11.47 5.45
CA LYS A 121 -9.19 11.56 5.93
C LYS A 121 -10.20 11.11 4.88
N LYS A 122 -10.00 11.53 3.64
CA LYS A 122 -10.87 11.17 2.52
C LYS A 122 -10.93 9.66 2.30
N ILE A 123 -9.80 8.95 2.21
CA ILE A 123 -9.83 7.50 1.98
C ILE A 123 -10.42 6.75 3.19
N ILE A 124 -10.23 7.24 4.41
CA ILE A 124 -10.78 6.62 5.61
C ILE A 124 -12.29 6.85 5.72
N GLN A 125 -12.79 8.04 5.43
CA GLN A 125 -14.18 8.41 5.66
C GLN A 125 -15.10 8.14 4.47
N ASP A 126 -14.59 8.24 3.23
CA ASP A 126 -15.39 8.08 2.01
C ASP A 126 -15.49 6.61 1.58
N LYS A 127 -16.58 5.97 1.98
CA LYS A 127 -16.90 4.57 1.61
C LYS A 127 -17.05 4.39 0.09
N ASN A 128 -17.60 5.39 -0.62
CA ASN A 128 -17.80 5.29 -2.06
C ASN A 128 -16.46 5.31 -2.79
N LEU A 129 -15.53 6.18 -2.35
CA LEU A 129 -14.16 6.18 -2.87
C LEU A 129 -13.51 4.81 -2.67
N ARG A 130 -13.56 4.23 -1.46
CA ARG A 130 -12.98 2.91 -1.20
C ARG A 130 -13.57 1.83 -2.11
N THR A 131 -14.89 1.82 -2.27
CA THR A 131 -15.57 0.87 -3.16
C THR A 131 -15.09 1.03 -4.61
N THR A 132 -14.96 2.26 -5.09
CA THR A 132 -14.47 2.56 -6.44
C THR A 132 -13.02 2.09 -6.62
N LEU A 133 -12.14 2.37 -5.66
CA LEU A 133 -10.73 1.92 -5.69
C LEU A 133 -10.64 0.40 -5.75
N ILE A 134 -11.43 -0.33 -4.94
CA ILE A 134 -11.45 -1.80 -4.93
C ILE A 134 -11.94 -2.36 -6.28
N GLN A 135 -13.01 -1.80 -6.86
CA GLN A 135 -13.53 -2.24 -8.16
C GLN A 135 -12.52 -2.01 -9.27
N ASN A 136 -11.90 -0.84 -9.30
CA ASN A 136 -10.88 -0.50 -10.29
C ASN A 136 -9.61 -1.33 -10.07
N GLY A 137 -9.21 -1.59 -8.82
CA GLY A 137 -8.10 -2.48 -8.46
C GLY A 137 -8.32 -3.89 -8.99
N THR A 138 -9.51 -4.44 -8.83
CA THR A 138 -9.87 -5.76 -9.36
C THR A 138 -9.74 -5.79 -10.89
N LYS A 139 -10.22 -4.76 -11.58
CA LYS A 139 -10.06 -4.63 -13.05
C LYS A 139 -8.60 -4.48 -13.46
N HIS A 140 -7.82 -3.69 -12.72
CA HIS A 140 -6.40 -3.52 -12.98
C HIS A 140 -5.65 -4.84 -12.86
N VAL A 141 -5.84 -5.56 -11.76
CA VAL A 141 -5.20 -6.87 -11.52
C VAL A 141 -5.55 -7.88 -12.64
N SER A 142 -6.80 -7.91 -13.10
CA SER A 142 -7.23 -8.83 -14.16
C SER A 142 -6.57 -8.62 -15.52
N LYS A 143 -5.92 -7.46 -15.76
CA LYS A 143 -5.11 -7.23 -16.97
C LYS A 143 -3.80 -8.02 -16.97
N TYR A 144 -3.27 -8.33 -15.79
CA TYR A 144 -1.94 -8.93 -15.62
C TYR A 144 -1.98 -10.35 -15.06
N LEU A 145 -3.01 -10.67 -14.28
CA LEU A 145 -3.14 -11.97 -13.64
C LEU A 145 -4.36 -12.71 -14.19
N THR A 146 -4.08 -13.76 -14.94
CA THR A 146 -5.08 -14.74 -15.36
C THR A 146 -5.06 -15.92 -14.41
N ASN A 147 -6.24 -16.42 -14.04
CA ASN A 147 -6.40 -17.60 -13.17
C ASN A 147 -5.71 -17.48 -11.77
N PRO A 148 -5.95 -16.43 -11.00
CA PRO A 148 -5.35 -16.30 -9.67
C PRO A 148 -5.77 -17.49 -8.79
N GLY A 149 -4.77 -18.12 -8.16
CA GLY A 149 -4.95 -19.33 -7.34
C GLY A 149 -4.82 -20.65 -8.09
N ASN A 150 -4.98 -20.68 -9.41
CA ASN A 150 -4.96 -21.92 -10.21
C ASN A 150 -3.81 -21.97 -11.24
N ALA A 151 -2.83 -21.08 -11.12
CA ALA A 151 -1.74 -20.95 -12.11
C ALA A 151 -0.93 -22.24 -12.26
N SER A 152 -0.56 -22.89 -11.15
CA SER A 152 0.22 -24.14 -11.16
C SER A 152 -0.56 -25.29 -11.81
N GLU A 153 -1.86 -25.40 -11.49
CA GLU A 153 -2.72 -26.43 -12.04
C GLU A 153 -2.93 -26.24 -13.55
N ASN A 154 -3.15 -24.99 -13.98
CA ASN A 154 -3.28 -24.69 -15.40
C ASN A 154 -1.98 -24.94 -16.17
N LEU A 155 -0.82 -24.60 -15.57
CA LEU A 155 0.48 -24.90 -16.16
C LEU A 155 0.70 -26.41 -16.30
N ALA A 156 0.39 -27.20 -15.27
CA ALA A 156 0.48 -28.65 -15.30
C ALA A 156 -0.40 -29.23 -16.42
N ARG A 157 -1.63 -28.74 -16.58
CA ARG A 157 -2.56 -29.17 -17.64
C ARG A 157 -2.00 -28.86 -19.05
N ILE A 158 -1.43 -27.66 -19.24
CA ILE A 158 -0.81 -27.28 -20.51
C ILE A 158 0.37 -28.21 -20.82
N LEU A 159 1.26 -28.45 -19.87
CA LEU A 159 2.42 -29.33 -20.06
C LEU A 159 2.00 -30.75 -20.40
N SER A 160 1.00 -31.31 -19.70
CA SER A 160 0.46 -32.64 -19.99
C SER A 160 -0.24 -32.75 -21.36
N SER A 161 -0.64 -31.63 -21.96
CA SER A 161 -1.26 -31.64 -23.31
C SER A 161 -0.23 -31.55 -24.44
N LEU A 162 1.05 -31.39 -24.12
CA LEU A 162 2.16 -31.33 -25.08
C LEU A 162 2.84 -32.67 -25.29
N GLU A 163 2.49 -33.69 -24.49
CA GLU A 163 2.90 -35.08 -24.64
C GLU A 163 1.92 -35.85 -25.59
#